data_f97cc2c711836edc790b15433883b037
#
_entry.id   f97cc2c711836edc790b15433883b037
#
_cell.length_a   1.000
_cell.length_b   1.000
_cell.length_c   1.000
_cell.angle_alpha   90.00
_cell.angle_beta   90.00
_cell.angle_gamma   90.00
#
_symmetry.space_group_name_H-M   'P 1'
#
loop_
_entity.id
_entity.type
_entity.pdbx_description
1 polymer ?
#
loop_
_entity_poly.entity_id
_entity_poly.type
_entity_poly.pdbx_seq_one_letter_code
_entity_poly.pdbx_strand_id
1 'polypeptide(L)'
;MTVAILYEIRKTSYGIYEEISHLNVLEWVKTRISTGAYATMMLNILGEFKRYKDNIRHCNNPVINEVLNIIEKEYRENILVEEMARRFNITPEYLSTLFVRELGIKYTAYCTQVKIEHAKKLLRNSDMKIYEVAEQSGYMDVKYFCKVFKKYTGKSPKEYIQM
;
A
#
# COMPACT_ATOMS: atom_id res chain seq x y z
N MET A 1 14.20 15.18 -10.35
CA MET A 1 12.99 15.50 -9.55
C MET A 1 11.90 14.45 -9.72
N THR A 2 11.51 14.07 -10.93
CA THR A 2 10.45 13.05 -11.21
C THR A 2 10.80 11.67 -10.65
N VAL A 3 12.07 11.25 -10.76
CA VAL A 3 12.53 9.97 -10.19
C VAL A 3 12.40 9.97 -8.66
N ALA A 4 12.67 11.10 -8.00
CA ALA A 4 12.53 11.24 -6.56
C ALA A 4 11.05 11.15 -6.13
N ILE A 5 10.13 11.68 -6.95
CA ILE A 5 8.69 11.64 -6.68
C ILE A 5 8.14 10.23 -6.88
N LEU A 6 8.51 9.56 -7.97
CA LEU A 6 8.16 8.15 -8.18
C LEU A 6 8.73 7.26 -7.06
N TYR A 7 9.94 7.61 -6.56
CA TYR A 7 10.53 6.94 -5.41
C TYR A 7 9.72 7.19 -4.13
N GLU A 8 9.26 8.42 -3.88
CA GLU A 8 8.42 8.72 -2.72
C GLU A 8 7.01 8.09 -2.84
N ILE A 9 6.42 8.05 -4.03
CA ILE A 9 5.15 7.33 -4.28
C ILE A 9 5.33 5.84 -4.04
N ARG A 10 6.42 5.23 -4.56
CA ARG A 10 6.74 3.82 -4.30
C ARG A 10 6.93 3.54 -2.82
N LYS A 11 7.50 4.48 -2.07
CA LYS A 11 7.74 4.40 -0.63
C LYS A 11 6.43 4.50 0.17
N THR A 12 5.47 5.28 -0.32
CA THR A 12 4.18 5.51 0.37
C THR A 12 3.09 4.53 -0.03
N SER A 13 3.10 4.04 -1.26
CA SER A 13 2.11 3.07 -1.74
C SER A 13 2.61 2.33 -2.98
N TYR A 14 2.95 1.06 -2.82
CA TYR A 14 3.43 0.21 -3.91
C TYR A 14 2.38 0.00 -5.02
N GLY A 15 1.10 -0.11 -4.66
CA GLY A 15 0.02 -0.27 -5.64
C GLY A 15 -0.13 0.94 -6.56
N ILE A 16 -0.03 2.15 -6.00
CA ILE A 16 -0.07 3.40 -6.79
C ILE A 16 1.16 3.52 -7.68
N TYR A 17 2.33 3.06 -7.21
CA TYR A 17 3.54 3.07 -8.04
C TYR A 17 3.39 2.17 -9.27
N GLU A 18 2.78 0.98 -9.13
CA GLU A 18 2.53 0.10 -10.29
C GLU A 18 1.59 0.74 -11.30
N GLU A 19 0.48 1.36 -10.87
CA GLU A 19 -0.44 2.07 -11.77
C GLU A 19 0.22 3.28 -12.46
N ILE A 20 0.98 4.09 -11.71
CA ILE A 20 1.63 5.28 -12.25
C ILE A 20 2.84 4.92 -13.12
N SER A 21 3.52 3.80 -12.87
CA SER A 21 4.67 3.36 -13.67
C SER A 21 4.31 2.99 -15.12
N HIS A 22 3.06 2.65 -15.38
CA HIS A 22 2.52 2.42 -16.73
C HIS A 22 2.22 3.72 -17.50
N LEU A 23 2.03 4.83 -16.78
CA LEU A 23 2.02 6.13 -17.41
C LEU A 23 3.46 6.42 -17.84
N ASN A 24 3.70 6.62 -19.11
CA ASN A 24 5.01 6.78 -19.76
C ASN A 24 5.82 8.00 -19.23
N VAL A 25 5.88 8.12 -17.90
CA VAL A 25 6.45 9.23 -17.12
C VAL A 25 7.95 9.36 -17.38
N LEU A 26 8.64 8.23 -17.64
CA LEU A 26 10.07 8.24 -17.94
C LEU A 26 10.38 8.78 -19.35
N GLU A 27 9.52 8.52 -20.34
CA GLU A 27 9.65 9.10 -21.69
C GLU A 27 9.33 10.61 -21.67
N TRP A 28 8.35 10.97 -20.89
CA TRP A 28 7.92 12.35 -20.70
C TRP A 28 9.00 13.22 -20.04
N VAL A 29 9.77 12.67 -19.10
CA VAL A 29 10.90 13.35 -18.43
C VAL A 29 12.10 13.53 -19.37
N LYS A 30 12.26 12.64 -20.35
CA LYS A 30 13.34 12.74 -21.35
C LYS A 30 13.08 13.83 -22.40
N THR A 31 11.83 14.18 -22.63
CA THR A 31 11.48 15.33 -23.49
C THR A 31 11.58 16.61 -22.67
N ARG A 32 12.37 17.58 -23.14
CA ARG A 32 12.55 18.93 -22.53
C ARG A 32 11.20 19.63 -22.38
N ILE A 33 10.57 19.55 -21.21
CA ILE A 33 9.27 20.13 -20.97
C ILE A 33 9.42 21.43 -20.20
N SER A 34 8.59 22.42 -20.59
CA SER A 34 8.48 23.69 -19.88
C SER A 34 8.02 23.49 -18.43
N THR A 35 8.43 24.37 -17.52
CA THR A 35 8.09 24.34 -16.10
C THR A 35 6.57 24.22 -15.86
N GLY A 36 5.75 24.82 -16.74
CA GLY A 36 4.28 24.74 -16.67
C GLY A 36 3.72 23.35 -16.96
N ALA A 37 4.25 22.67 -17.98
CA ALA A 37 3.81 21.32 -18.32
C ALA A 37 4.19 20.31 -17.20
N TYR A 38 5.35 20.51 -16.55
CA TYR A 38 5.77 19.73 -15.40
C TYR A 38 4.81 19.92 -14.20
N ALA A 39 4.44 21.16 -13.90
CA ALA A 39 3.47 21.46 -12.84
C ALA A 39 2.10 20.81 -13.11
N THR A 40 1.62 20.86 -14.35
CA THR A 40 0.35 20.23 -14.75
C THR A 40 0.40 18.71 -14.58
N MET A 41 1.49 18.08 -14.99
CA MET A 41 1.70 16.62 -14.78
C MET A 41 1.71 16.27 -13.29
N MET A 42 2.39 17.05 -12.47
CA MET A 42 2.44 16.83 -11.04
C MET A 42 1.06 16.94 -10.39
N LEU A 43 0.26 17.93 -10.79
CA LEU A 43 -1.11 18.10 -10.32
C LEU A 43 -2.00 16.93 -10.75
N ASN A 44 -1.82 16.40 -11.97
CA ASN A 44 -2.53 15.21 -12.43
C ASN A 44 -2.17 13.97 -11.60
N ILE A 45 -0.86 13.72 -11.37
CA ILE A 45 -0.39 12.60 -10.53
C ILE A 45 -0.93 12.73 -9.10
N LEU A 46 -0.90 13.93 -8.52
CA LEU A 46 -1.45 14.16 -7.18
C LEU A 46 -2.98 14.01 -7.17
N GLY A 47 -3.67 14.40 -8.22
CA GLY A 47 -5.11 14.22 -8.41
C GLY A 47 -5.51 12.75 -8.48
N GLU A 48 -4.76 11.93 -9.23
CA GLU A 48 -4.95 10.48 -9.30
C GLU A 48 -4.66 9.82 -7.94
N PHE A 49 -3.60 10.26 -7.27
CA PHE A 49 -3.26 9.79 -5.93
C PHE A 49 -4.39 10.10 -4.92
N LYS A 50 -4.95 11.30 -4.98
CA LYS A 50 -6.08 11.68 -4.13
C LYS A 50 -7.32 10.84 -4.44
N ARG A 51 -7.67 10.68 -5.73
CA ARG A 51 -8.80 9.83 -6.16
C ARG A 51 -8.64 8.38 -5.72
N TYR A 52 -7.45 7.81 -5.86
CA TYR A 52 -7.14 6.46 -5.40
C TYR A 52 -7.33 6.32 -3.88
N LYS A 53 -6.82 7.29 -3.11
CA LYS A 53 -6.96 7.31 -1.65
C LYS A 53 -8.42 7.51 -1.20
N ASP A 54 -9.17 8.32 -1.92
CA ASP A 54 -10.60 8.55 -1.67
C ASP A 54 -11.43 7.33 -2.06
N ASN A 55 -11.10 6.63 -3.15
CA ASN A 55 -11.74 5.36 -3.55
C ASN A 55 -11.52 4.24 -2.53
N ILE A 56 -10.31 4.14 -1.96
CA ILE A 56 -10.05 3.17 -0.86
C ILE A 56 -10.89 3.52 0.38
N ARG A 57 -11.14 4.81 0.63
CA ARG A 57 -11.95 5.23 1.79
C ARG A 57 -13.46 5.16 1.57
N HIS A 58 -13.92 5.22 0.32
CA HIS A 58 -15.32 5.26 -0.05
C HIS A 58 -15.61 4.33 -1.23
N CYS A 59 -15.31 3.04 -1.06
CA CYS A 59 -15.79 2.04 -1.99
C CYS A 59 -17.34 2.04 -1.93
N ASN A 60 -18.00 2.11 -3.08
CA ASN A 60 -19.47 2.07 -3.14
C ASN A 60 -20.05 0.70 -2.75
N ASN A 61 -19.19 -0.30 -2.57
CA ASN A 61 -19.61 -1.64 -2.19
C ASN A 61 -19.55 -1.82 -0.65
N PRO A 62 -20.69 -2.02 0.03
CA PRO A 62 -20.73 -2.14 1.48
C PRO A 62 -19.96 -3.36 2.01
N VAL A 63 -19.90 -4.46 1.25
CA VAL A 63 -19.11 -5.64 1.62
C VAL A 63 -17.63 -5.32 1.66
N ILE A 64 -17.12 -4.62 0.64
CA ILE A 64 -15.71 -4.23 0.60
C ILE A 64 -15.37 -3.25 1.72
N ASN A 65 -16.22 -2.27 2.01
CA ASN A 65 -15.99 -1.35 3.11
C ASN A 65 -15.87 -2.07 4.45
N GLU A 66 -16.72 -3.07 4.70
CA GLU A 66 -16.64 -3.84 5.93
C GLU A 66 -15.41 -4.76 5.96
N VAL A 67 -15.04 -5.37 4.82
CA VAL A 67 -13.78 -6.13 4.68
C VAL A 67 -12.57 -5.24 5.01
N LEU A 68 -12.53 -4.02 4.51
CA LEU A 68 -11.45 -3.07 4.80
C LEU A 68 -11.39 -2.73 6.29
N ASN A 69 -12.54 -2.49 6.93
CA ASN A 69 -12.63 -2.22 8.37
C ASN A 69 -12.11 -3.40 9.21
N ILE A 70 -12.44 -4.63 8.82
CA ILE A 70 -11.97 -5.84 9.51
C ILE A 70 -10.45 -5.96 9.36
N ILE A 71 -9.90 -5.80 8.14
CA ILE A 71 -8.46 -5.87 7.89
C ILE A 71 -7.72 -4.82 8.73
N GLU A 72 -8.23 -3.59 8.82
CA GLU A 72 -7.62 -2.53 9.63
C GLU A 72 -7.65 -2.82 11.13
N LYS A 73 -8.71 -3.45 11.63
CA LYS A 73 -8.84 -3.82 13.05
C LYS A 73 -8.03 -5.05 13.42
N GLU A 74 -8.07 -6.07 12.57
CA GLU A 74 -7.48 -7.38 12.81
C GLU A 74 -6.16 -7.59 12.04
N TYR A 75 -5.46 -6.51 11.66
CA TYR A 75 -4.26 -6.57 10.81
C TYR A 75 -3.14 -7.46 11.34
N ARG A 76 -3.07 -7.68 12.65
CA ARG A 76 -2.07 -8.56 13.27
C ARG A 76 -2.30 -10.03 12.91
N GLU A 77 -3.54 -10.39 12.69
CA GLU A 77 -3.91 -11.73 12.31
C GLU A 77 -3.65 -11.98 10.82
N ASN A 78 -3.43 -13.23 10.46
CA ASN A 78 -3.26 -13.59 9.07
C ASN A 78 -4.59 -14.12 8.51
N ILE A 79 -5.56 -13.20 8.33
CA ILE A 79 -6.88 -13.56 7.84
C ILE A 79 -6.77 -13.91 6.36
N LEU A 80 -6.95 -15.20 6.06
CA LEU A 80 -6.99 -15.70 4.69
C LEU A 80 -8.26 -15.23 3.97
N VAL A 81 -8.18 -15.12 2.66
CA VAL A 81 -9.34 -14.70 1.85
C VAL A 81 -10.52 -15.68 1.99
N GLU A 82 -10.24 -16.94 2.19
CA GLU A 82 -11.22 -17.99 2.43
C GLU A 82 -12.00 -17.77 3.74
N GLU A 83 -11.30 -17.36 4.79
CA GLU A 83 -11.91 -17.04 6.07
C GLU A 83 -12.74 -15.76 5.98
N MET A 84 -12.20 -14.73 5.36
CA MET A 84 -12.91 -13.48 5.13
C MET A 84 -14.19 -13.69 4.31
N ALA A 85 -14.09 -14.44 3.21
CA ALA A 85 -15.24 -14.76 2.36
C ALA A 85 -16.34 -15.50 3.13
N ARG A 86 -15.96 -16.40 4.03
CA ARG A 86 -16.89 -17.15 4.90
C ARG A 86 -17.66 -16.22 5.84
N ARG A 87 -17.02 -15.18 6.40
CA ARG A 87 -17.69 -14.18 7.26
C ARG A 87 -18.81 -13.43 6.55
N PHE A 88 -18.71 -13.29 5.21
CA PHE A 88 -19.71 -12.60 4.37
C PHE A 88 -20.61 -13.55 3.58
N ASN A 89 -20.51 -14.86 3.80
CA ASN A 89 -21.28 -15.87 3.08
C ASN A 89 -21.15 -15.76 1.55
N ILE A 90 -19.94 -15.52 1.07
CA ILE A 90 -19.56 -15.44 -0.35
C ILE A 90 -18.41 -16.38 -0.65
N THR A 91 -18.14 -16.64 -1.94
CA THR A 91 -16.98 -17.47 -2.31
C THR A 91 -15.67 -16.66 -2.29
N PRO A 92 -14.52 -17.30 -2.01
CA PRO A 92 -13.21 -16.64 -2.04
C PRO A 92 -12.88 -16.02 -3.40
N GLU A 93 -13.28 -16.68 -4.48
CA GLU A 93 -13.08 -16.21 -5.85
C GLU A 93 -13.89 -14.93 -6.12
N TYR A 94 -15.14 -14.91 -5.65
CA TYR A 94 -16.00 -13.72 -5.77
C TYR A 94 -15.40 -12.55 -4.98
N LEU A 95 -15.01 -12.78 -3.71
CA LEU A 95 -14.37 -11.75 -2.90
C LEU A 95 -13.08 -11.22 -3.56
N SER A 96 -12.21 -12.13 -4.06
CA SER A 96 -10.96 -11.75 -4.73
C SER A 96 -11.22 -10.90 -5.98
N THR A 97 -12.19 -11.29 -6.80
CA THR A 97 -12.56 -10.56 -8.02
C THR A 97 -13.16 -9.20 -7.67
N LEU A 98 -14.07 -9.17 -6.69
CA LEU A 98 -14.69 -7.94 -6.20
C LEU A 98 -13.64 -6.97 -5.64
N PHE A 99 -12.69 -7.48 -4.87
CA PHE A 99 -11.62 -6.69 -4.26
C PHE A 99 -10.73 -6.02 -5.32
N VAL A 100 -10.31 -6.77 -6.35
CA VAL A 100 -9.55 -6.22 -7.48
C VAL A 100 -10.37 -5.22 -8.28
N ARG A 101 -11.65 -5.51 -8.54
CA ARG A 101 -12.55 -4.63 -9.29
C ARG A 101 -12.75 -3.27 -8.60
N GLU A 102 -12.97 -3.28 -7.29
CA GLU A 102 -13.29 -2.07 -6.52
C GLU A 102 -12.03 -1.27 -6.12
N LEU A 103 -10.90 -1.95 -5.86
CA LEU A 103 -9.69 -1.34 -5.30
C LEU A 103 -8.47 -1.39 -6.22
N GLY A 104 -8.53 -2.11 -7.35
CA GLY A 104 -7.41 -2.26 -8.28
C GLY A 104 -6.27 -3.16 -7.78
N ILE A 105 -6.34 -3.68 -6.55
CA ILE A 105 -5.26 -4.46 -5.94
C ILE A 105 -5.78 -5.79 -5.38
N LYS A 106 -4.88 -6.77 -5.24
CA LYS A 106 -5.21 -8.08 -4.66
C LYS A 106 -5.42 -7.96 -3.14
N TYR A 107 -6.35 -8.75 -2.60
CA TYR A 107 -6.63 -8.85 -1.17
C TYR A 107 -5.37 -9.02 -0.31
N THR A 108 -4.51 -9.98 -0.68
CA THR A 108 -3.25 -10.25 0.06
C THR A 108 -2.26 -9.09 0.01
N ALA A 109 -2.21 -8.36 -1.10
CA ALA A 109 -1.36 -7.18 -1.24
C ALA A 109 -1.85 -6.05 -0.33
N TYR A 110 -3.16 -5.83 -0.24
CA TYR A 110 -3.75 -4.85 0.67
C TYR A 110 -3.47 -5.19 2.14
N CYS A 111 -3.70 -6.44 2.55
CA CYS A 111 -3.38 -6.89 3.92
C CYS A 111 -1.91 -6.64 4.27
N THR A 112 -1.00 -6.96 3.33
CA THR A 112 0.42 -6.69 3.51
C THR A 112 0.71 -5.20 3.67
N GLN A 113 0.09 -4.36 2.84
CA GLN A 113 0.23 -2.91 2.89
C GLN A 113 -0.21 -2.35 4.24
N VAL A 114 -1.37 -2.76 4.75
CA VAL A 114 -1.87 -2.36 6.07
C VAL A 114 -0.87 -2.73 7.17
N LYS A 115 -0.36 -3.97 7.19
CA LYS A 115 0.66 -4.42 8.14
C LYS A 115 1.92 -3.54 8.09
N ILE A 116 2.39 -3.20 6.90
CA ILE A 116 3.58 -2.36 6.72
C ILE A 116 3.32 -0.91 7.16
N GLU A 117 2.14 -0.35 6.92
CA GLU A 117 1.79 0.99 7.41
C GLU A 117 1.74 1.04 8.95
N HIS A 118 1.23 0.01 9.61
CA HIS A 118 1.29 -0.11 11.06
C HIS A 118 2.74 -0.26 11.56
N ALA A 119 3.56 -1.09 10.91
CA ALA A 119 4.98 -1.22 11.22
C ALA A 119 5.73 0.12 11.12
N LYS A 120 5.45 0.92 10.09
CA LYS A 120 6.04 2.26 9.93
C LYS A 120 5.69 3.18 11.09
N LYS A 121 4.43 3.14 11.58
CA LYS A 121 4.00 3.92 12.75
C LYS A 121 4.73 3.47 14.02
N LEU A 122 4.85 2.16 14.25
CA LEU A 122 5.57 1.62 15.40
C LEU A 122 7.05 2.00 15.38
N LEU A 123 7.73 1.89 14.24
CA LEU A 123 9.13 2.26 14.08
C LEU A 123 9.41 3.76 14.34
N ARG A 124 8.45 4.63 14.08
CA ARG A 124 8.59 6.08 14.28
C ARG A 124 8.26 6.54 15.70
N ASN A 125 7.32 5.87 16.35
CA ASN A 125 6.68 6.37 17.58
C ASN A 125 7.01 5.54 18.81
N SER A 126 7.94 4.58 18.71
CA SER A 126 8.31 3.72 19.84
C SER A 126 9.80 3.36 19.80
N ASP A 127 10.37 3.08 20.96
CA ASP A 127 11.73 2.54 21.13
C ASP A 127 11.78 1.01 20.94
N MET A 128 10.77 0.44 20.28
CA MET A 128 10.64 -1.00 20.08
C MET A 128 11.77 -1.54 19.19
N LYS A 129 12.25 -2.72 19.55
CA LYS A 129 13.21 -3.44 18.70
C LYS A 129 12.52 -3.97 17.45
N ILE A 130 13.29 -4.16 16.38
CA ILE A 130 12.76 -4.58 15.07
C ILE A 130 11.95 -5.88 15.16
N TYR A 131 12.37 -6.82 16.03
CA TYR A 131 11.63 -8.07 16.20
C TYR A 131 10.28 -7.87 16.88
N GLU A 132 10.19 -6.94 17.84
CA GLU A 132 8.92 -6.56 18.50
C GLU A 132 7.98 -5.89 17.52
N VAL A 133 8.51 -5.00 16.65
CA VAL A 133 7.73 -4.38 15.58
C VAL A 133 7.22 -5.41 14.59
N ALA A 134 8.04 -6.39 14.21
CA ALA A 134 7.62 -7.47 13.33
C ALA A 134 6.44 -8.24 13.94
N GLU A 135 6.57 -8.69 15.19
CA GLU A 135 5.52 -9.40 15.93
C GLU A 135 4.25 -8.58 16.07
N GLN A 136 4.36 -7.32 16.50
CA GLN A 136 3.22 -6.40 16.65
C GLN A 136 2.54 -6.05 15.30
N SER A 137 3.24 -6.27 14.20
CA SER A 137 2.70 -6.11 12.84
C SER A 137 2.20 -7.42 12.24
N GLY A 138 2.13 -8.50 13.02
CA GLY A 138 1.62 -9.80 12.60
C GLY A 138 2.58 -10.61 11.72
N TYR A 139 3.89 -10.46 11.94
CA TYR A 139 4.93 -11.26 11.30
C TYR A 139 5.67 -12.13 12.33
N MET A 140 5.55 -13.44 12.19
CA MET A 140 6.28 -14.40 13.03
C MET A 140 7.76 -14.51 12.67
N ASP A 141 8.13 -14.29 11.42
CA ASP A 141 9.49 -14.33 10.92
C ASP A 141 10.03 -12.92 10.66
N VAL A 142 11.00 -12.52 11.47
CA VAL A 142 11.65 -11.20 11.38
C VAL A 142 12.41 -11.01 10.06
N LYS A 143 13.04 -12.07 9.52
CA LYS A 143 13.77 -12.00 8.25
C LYS A 143 12.80 -11.76 7.09
N TYR A 144 11.68 -12.48 7.10
CA TYR A 144 10.62 -12.28 6.13
C TYR A 144 10.02 -10.87 6.25
N PHE A 145 9.73 -10.40 7.47
CA PHE A 145 9.29 -9.02 7.73
C PHE A 145 10.25 -8.00 7.13
N CYS A 146 11.56 -8.09 7.40
CA CYS A 146 12.55 -7.16 6.86
C CYS A 146 12.55 -7.14 5.32
N LYS A 147 12.41 -8.31 4.68
CA LYS A 147 12.33 -8.45 3.22
C LYS A 147 11.07 -7.77 2.66
N VAL A 148 9.92 -8.03 3.27
CA VAL A 148 8.64 -7.42 2.86
C VAL A 148 8.66 -5.92 3.12
N PHE A 149 9.10 -5.48 4.29
CA PHE A 149 9.20 -4.07 4.64
C PHE A 149 10.07 -3.30 3.63
N LYS A 150 11.27 -3.84 3.29
CA LYS A 150 12.14 -3.25 2.27
C LYS A 150 11.49 -3.22 0.89
N LYS A 151 10.75 -4.27 0.51
CA LYS A 151 10.01 -4.31 -0.76
C LYS A 151 8.99 -3.17 -0.85
N TYR A 152 8.25 -2.90 0.22
CA TYR A 152 7.17 -1.89 0.23
C TYR A 152 7.65 -0.47 0.49
N THR A 153 8.75 -0.29 1.23
CA THR A 153 9.24 1.04 1.64
C THR A 153 10.50 1.49 0.91
N GLY A 154 11.16 0.57 0.19
CA GLY A 154 12.47 0.80 -0.44
C GLY A 154 13.65 0.73 0.53
N LYS A 155 13.42 0.70 1.85
CA LYS A 155 14.44 0.70 2.90
C LYS A 155 14.23 -0.44 3.90
N SER A 156 15.30 -0.92 4.51
CA SER A 156 15.17 -1.85 5.64
C SER A 156 14.57 -1.14 6.86
N PRO A 157 13.96 -1.87 7.82
CA PRO A 157 13.45 -1.27 9.05
C PRO A 157 14.52 -0.47 9.81
N LYS A 158 15.78 -0.95 9.82
CA LYS A 158 16.91 -0.27 10.47
C LYS A 158 17.23 1.07 9.81
N GLU A 159 17.29 1.11 8.48
CA GLU A 159 17.51 2.35 7.72
C GLU A 159 16.33 3.33 7.87
N TYR A 160 15.12 2.80 8.09
CA TYR A 160 13.91 3.61 8.22
C TYR A 160 13.83 4.36 9.55
N ILE A 161 14.37 3.81 10.65
CA ILE A 161 14.44 4.44 11.98
C ILE A 161 15.46 5.60 11.99
N GLN A 162 16.52 5.51 11.20
CA GLN A 162 17.62 6.49 11.18
C GLN A 162 17.31 7.78 10.40
N MET A 163 16.08 7.96 9.99
CA MET A 163 15.61 9.15 9.26
C MET A 163 14.98 10.18 10.18
#